data_c15ad0c158480f4640aba5c0594a01c2
#
_entry.id   c15ad0c158480f4640aba5c0594a01c2
#
_cell.length_a   1.000
_cell.length_b   1.000
_cell.length_c   1.000
_cell.angle_alpha   90.00
_cell.angle_beta   90.00
_cell.angle_gamma   90.00
#
_symmetry.space_group_name_H-M   'P 1'
#
loop_
_entity.id
_entity.type
_entity.pdbx_description
1 polymer ?
#
loop_
_entity_poly.entity_id
_entity_poly.type
_entity_poly.pdbx_seq_one_letter_code
_entity_poly.pdbx_strand_id
1 'polypeptide(L)'
;MGHGILIDHGCGVVIGETTVVGDNCTIYQGVTLGGVGLNKGKRHPTLGKNVTVGSGAKILGAFEVGDNCTIAANAVLLKPLENDTTAVGVPARPVKVAGVPVAHKEKPMTLEHFCKMEERVKELENEVRRLTAELEEKKGV
;
A
#
# COMPACT_ATOMS: atom_id res chain seq x y z
N MET A 1 10.99 13.50 17.37
CA MET A 1 9.57 13.65 17.71
C MET A 1 9.27 15.13 17.81
N GLY A 2 8.24 15.61 17.08
CA GLY A 2 7.78 16.99 17.12
C GLY A 2 6.98 17.32 18.39
N HIS A 3 6.29 18.45 18.38
CA HIS A 3 5.45 18.91 19.49
C HIS A 3 3.98 18.52 19.27
N GLY A 4 3.19 18.44 20.34
CA GLY A 4 1.75 18.20 20.27
C GLY A 4 1.36 16.81 19.74
N ILE A 5 2.23 15.82 19.88
CA ILE A 5 1.95 14.45 19.43
C ILE A 5 1.03 13.77 20.45
N LEU A 6 -0.09 13.23 19.96
CA LEU A 6 -1.00 12.39 20.72
C LEU A 6 -0.78 10.92 20.39
N ILE A 7 -0.50 10.11 21.41
CA ILE A 7 -0.52 8.63 21.28
C ILE A 7 -1.76 8.17 22.05
N ASP A 8 -2.82 7.87 21.31
CA ASP A 8 -4.09 7.48 21.88
C ASP A 8 -4.19 5.97 22.05
N HIS A 9 -4.61 5.52 23.21
CA HIS A 9 -4.68 4.10 23.62
C HIS A 9 -3.36 3.32 23.55
N GLY A 10 -2.25 3.91 23.35
CA GLY A 10 -0.83 3.52 23.28
C GLY A 10 -0.39 2.06 23.29
N CYS A 11 -1.29 1.08 23.43
CA CYS A 11 -0.95 -0.32 23.49
C CYS A 11 -0.43 -0.82 22.13
N GLY A 12 0.69 -1.54 22.13
CA GLY A 12 1.26 -2.14 20.92
C GLY A 12 1.78 -1.15 19.89
N VAL A 13 2.00 0.11 20.23
CA VAL A 13 2.64 1.09 19.35
C VAL A 13 4.13 0.83 19.27
N VAL A 14 4.65 0.71 18.06
CA VAL A 14 6.08 0.54 17.77
C VAL A 14 6.56 1.70 16.91
N ILE A 15 7.52 2.46 17.42
CA ILE A 15 8.16 3.56 16.70
C ILE A 15 9.62 3.21 16.50
N GLY A 16 10.01 2.96 15.25
CA GLY A 16 11.36 2.56 14.90
C GLY A 16 12.40 3.65 15.21
N GLU A 17 13.61 3.25 15.47
CA GLU A 17 14.75 4.06 15.95
C GLU A 17 15.01 5.33 15.12
N THR A 18 14.91 5.23 13.78
CA THR A 18 15.18 6.36 12.87
C THR A 18 13.89 7.05 12.37
N THR A 19 12.75 6.78 13.01
CA THR A 19 11.48 7.43 12.69
C THR A 19 11.53 8.91 13.05
N VAL A 20 10.99 9.74 12.17
CA VAL A 20 10.73 11.15 12.43
C VAL A 20 9.22 11.35 12.43
N VAL A 21 8.70 12.04 13.46
CA VAL A 21 7.28 12.39 13.57
C VAL A 21 7.19 13.90 13.71
N GLY A 22 6.46 14.53 12.80
CA GLY A 22 6.22 15.97 12.80
C GLY A 22 5.25 16.41 13.90
N ASP A 23 4.96 17.71 13.92
CA ASP A 23 4.11 18.30 14.95
C ASP A 23 2.63 17.89 14.80
N ASN A 24 1.91 17.85 15.92
CA ASN A 24 0.46 17.62 15.99
C ASN A 24 0.00 16.30 15.34
N CYS A 25 0.84 15.29 15.33
CA CYS A 25 0.46 13.96 14.84
C CYS A 25 -0.35 13.19 15.87
N THR A 26 -1.29 12.38 15.41
CA THR A 26 -2.06 11.44 16.23
C THR A 26 -1.75 10.00 15.81
N ILE A 27 -1.36 9.18 16.78
CA ILE A 27 -0.99 7.78 16.57
C ILE A 27 -1.86 6.92 17.48
N TYR A 28 -2.61 6.00 16.88
CA TYR A 28 -3.48 5.10 17.62
C TYR A 28 -2.78 3.78 17.98
N GLN A 29 -3.46 2.98 18.82
CA GLN A 29 -2.95 1.68 19.27
C GLN A 29 -2.57 0.75 18.12
N GLY A 30 -1.59 -0.11 18.36
CA GLY A 30 -1.14 -1.15 17.42
C GLY A 30 -0.43 -0.62 16.16
N VAL A 31 -0.18 0.68 16.08
CA VAL A 31 0.56 1.28 14.97
C VAL A 31 2.02 0.83 14.98
N THR A 32 2.56 0.54 13.81
CA THR A 32 3.99 0.29 13.63
C THR A 32 4.56 1.27 12.62
N LEU A 33 5.52 2.09 13.06
CA LEU A 33 6.38 2.90 12.21
C LEU A 33 7.70 2.15 12.06
N GLY A 34 7.75 1.23 11.09
CA GLY A 34 8.78 0.21 10.96
C GLY A 34 9.73 0.42 9.78
N GLY A 35 10.84 -0.31 9.82
CA GLY A 35 11.79 -0.36 8.72
C GLY A 35 11.60 -1.60 7.85
N VAL A 36 12.14 -1.54 6.64
CA VAL A 36 12.27 -2.69 5.75
C VAL A 36 13.75 -2.95 5.50
N GLY A 37 14.20 -4.19 5.75
CA GLY A 37 15.58 -4.61 5.57
C GLY A 37 16.49 -4.33 6.76
N LEU A 38 17.75 -4.78 6.64
CA LEU A 38 18.79 -4.73 7.67
C LEU A 38 19.80 -3.60 7.46
N ASN A 39 19.49 -2.65 6.59
CA ASN A 39 20.41 -1.57 6.27
C ASN A 39 20.69 -0.68 7.49
N LYS A 40 21.95 -0.33 7.68
CA LYS A 40 22.35 0.68 8.66
C LYS A 40 21.97 2.07 8.15
N GLY A 41 21.37 2.91 8.99
CA GLY A 41 20.96 4.26 8.63
C GLY A 41 19.44 4.47 8.63
N LYS A 42 18.95 5.42 7.85
CA LYS A 42 17.53 5.74 7.76
C LYS A 42 16.76 4.60 7.11
N ARG A 43 15.93 3.91 7.91
CA ARG A 43 15.13 2.76 7.46
C ARG A 43 13.65 2.84 7.88
N HIS A 44 13.31 3.84 8.68
CA HIS A 44 11.97 4.05 9.21
C HIS A 44 11.33 5.31 8.61
N PRO A 45 10.01 5.42 8.60
CA PRO A 45 9.30 6.52 7.95
C PRO A 45 9.53 7.88 8.62
N THR A 46 9.28 8.92 7.83
CA THR A 46 9.17 10.31 8.29
C THR A 46 7.73 10.74 8.12
N LEU A 47 7.05 11.13 9.19
CA LEU A 47 5.72 11.71 9.15
C LEU A 47 5.84 13.23 9.17
N GLY A 48 5.11 13.91 8.29
CA GLY A 48 4.93 15.35 8.28
C GLY A 48 4.09 15.83 9.47
N LYS A 49 3.53 17.02 9.36
CA LYS A 49 2.69 17.64 10.40
C LYS A 49 1.23 17.21 10.26
N ASN A 50 0.50 17.22 11.39
CA ASN A 50 -0.93 16.92 11.43
C ASN A 50 -1.29 15.55 10.81
N VAL A 51 -0.40 14.57 10.87
CA VAL A 51 -0.64 13.22 10.32
C VAL A 51 -1.42 12.40 11.35
N THR A 52 -2.50 11.76 10.90
CA THR A 52 -3.26 10.80 11.69
C THR A 52 -2.98 9.39 11.21
N VAL A 53 -2.50 8.54 12.13
CA VAL A 53 -2.24 7.12 11.86
C VAL A 53 -3.24 6.28 12.62
N GLY A 54 -4.19 5.70 11.90
CA GLY A 54 -5.29 4.90 12.44
C GLY A 54 -4.82 3.62 13.13
N SER A 55 -5.69 3.07 13.97
CA SER A 55 -5.40 1.89 14.79
C SER A 55 -4.89 0.70 13.96
N GLY A 56 -3.83 0.06 14.42
CA GLY A 56 -3.26 -1.10 13.77
C GLY A 56 -2.55 -0.85 12.44
N ALA A 57 -2.48 0.39 11.96
CA ALA A 57 -1.81 0.69 10.70
C ALA A 57 -0.30 0.42 10.77
N LYS A 58 0.27 0.00 9.65
CA LYS A 58 1.70 -0.28 9.51
C LYS A 58 2.28 0.62 8.42
N ILE A 59 3.27 1.41 8.77
CA ILE A 59 4.01 2.26 7.83
C ILE A 59 5.44 1.74 7.80
N LEU A 60 5.83 1.13 6.69
CA LEU A 60 7.05 0.32 6.62
C LEU A 60 7.97 0.82 5.51
N GLY A 61 9.10 1.40 5.89
CA GLY A 61 10.14 1.86 4.97
C GLY A 61 10.63 3.28 5.23
N ALA A 62 11.74 3.64 4.60
CA ALA A 62 12.40 4.93 4.74
C ALA A 62 11.86 5.97 3.74
N PHE A 63 10.56 6.24 3.79
CA PHE A 63 9.91 7.23 2.94
C PHE A 63 9.18 8.30 3.77
N GLU A 64 8.69 9.30 3.08
CA GLU A 64 7.99 10.43 3.69
C GLU A 64 6.47 10.31 3.50
N VAL A 65 5.75 10.66 4.54
CA VAL A 65 4.31 10.90 4.55
C VAL A 65 4.12 12.40 4.70
N GLY A 66 3.49 13.02 3.73
CA GLY A 66 3.26 14.45 3.69
C GLY A 66 2.40 14.97 4.83
N ASP A 67 2.26 16.28 4.89
CA ASP A 67 1.45 16.96 5.91
C ASP A 67 -0.05 16.67 5.74
N ASN A 68 -0.80 16.74 6.83
CA ASN A 68 -2.26 16.56 6.85
C ASN A 68 -2.74 15.22 6.29
N CYS A 69 -1.89 14.20 6.28
CA CYS A 69 -2.27 12.88 5.80
C CYS A 69 -3.06 12.10 6.85
N THR A 70 -3.96 11.24 6.37
CA THR A 70 -4.68 10.28 7.18
C THR A 70 -4.44 8.87 6.65
N ILE A 71 -3.87 8.01 7.49
CA ILE A 71 -3.71 6.59 7.20
C ILE A 71 -4.82 5.85 7.95
N ALA A 72 -5.68 5.15 7.23
CA ALA A 72 -6.82 4.46 7.82
C ALA A 72 -6.39 3.31 8.74
N ALA A 73 -7.31 2.90 9.61
CA ALA A 73 -7.09 1.76 10.49
C ALA A 73 -6.72 0.48 9.70
N ASN A 74 -5.78 -0.28 10.23
CA ASN A 74 -5.23 -1.52 9.63
C ASN A 74 -4.66 -1.38 8.21
N ALA A 75 -4.42 -0.17 7.73
CA ALA A 75 -3.75 0.04 6.45
C ALA A 75 -2.27 -0.31 6.53
N VAL A 76 -1.72 -0.82 5.44
CA VAL A 76 -0.28 -1.11 5.31
C VAL A 76 0.31 -0.22 4.23
N LEU A 77 0.99 0.83 4.66
CA LEU A 77 1.60 1.82 3.78
C LEU A 77 3.06 1.44 3.48
N LEU A 78 3.36 1.29 2.20
CA LEU A 78 4.66 0.87 1.69
C LEU A 78 5.28 1.89 0.72
N LYS A 79 4.60 3.01 0.48
CA LYS A 79 5.01 4.05 -0.46
C LYS A 79 4.77 5.43 0.13
N PRO A 80 5.51 6.46 -0.31
CA PRO A 80 5.29 7.83 0.15
C PRO A 80 3.87 8.31 -0.17
N LEU A 81 3.39 9.27 0.61
CA LEU A 81 2.14 10.00 0.38
C LEU A 81 2.44 11.49 0.23
N GLU A 82 1.76 12.12 -0.71
CA GLU A 82 1.73 13.57 -0.84
C GLU A 82 0.87 14.19 0.27
N ASN A 83 1.01 15.52 0.46
CA ASN A 83 0.22 16.26 1.44
C ASN A 83 -1.30 16.08 1.22
N ASP A 84 -2.06 16.25 2.28
CA ASP A 84 -3.53 16.25 2.26
C ASP A 84 -4.14 14.94 1.71
N THR A 85 -3.44 13.83 1.86
CA THR A 85 -3.84 12.53 1.32
C THR A 85 -4.44 11.62 2.39
N THR A 86 -5.55 10.97 2.04
CA THR A 86 -6.09 9.84 2.81
C THR A 86 -5.78 8.53 2.10
N ALA A 87 -5.11 7.62 2.81
CA ALA A 87 -4.75 6.30 2.30
C ALA A 87 -5.45 5.17 3.07
N VAL A 88 -5.91 4.14 2.35
CA VAL A 88 -6.70 3.02 2.89
C VAL A 88 -6.23 1.71 2.28
N GLY A 89 -6.31 0.64 3.03
CA GLY A 89 -6.18 -0.74 2.55
C GLY A 89 -4.80 -1.37 2.71
N VAL A 90 -4.66 -2.58 2.17
CA VAL A 90 -3.44 -3.41 2.21
C VAL A 90 -3.17 -3.96 0.81
N PRO A 91 -2.16 -3.46 0.10
CA PRO A 91 -1.34 -2.27 0.39
C PRO A 91 -2.18 -0.99 0.37
N ALA A 92 -1.81 -0.01 1.18
CA ALA A 92 -2.54 1.25 1.28
C ALA A 92 -2.42 2.07 -0.01
N ARG A 93 -3.56 2.62 -0.45
CA ARG A 93 -3.64 3.47 -1.64
C ARG A 93 -4.37 4.77 -1.32
N PRO A 94 -4.00 5.88 -1.94
CA PRO A 94 -4.70 7.13 -1.81
C PRO A 94 -6.17 7.00 -2.25
N VAL A 95 -7.13 7.34 -1.39
CA VAL A 95 -8.56 7.39 -1.74
C VAL A 95 -9.08 8.82 -1.84
N LYS A 96 -8.38 9.78 -1.21
CA LYS A 96 -8.64 11.21 -1.31
C LYS A 96 -7.31 11.96 -1.35
N VAL A 97 -7.25 13.02 -2.15
CA VAL A 97 -6.14 14.00 -2.16
C VAL A 97 -6.77 15.38 -2.11
N ALA A 98 -6.34 16.23 -1.17
CA ALA A 98 -6.90 17.56 -0.93
C ALA A 98 -8.45 17.56 -0.79
N GLY A 99 -9.01 16.56 -0.11
CA GLY A 99 -10.45 16.38 0.06
C GLY A 99 -11.22 15.87 -1.17
N VAL A 100 -10.55 15.74 -2.32
CA VAL A 100 -11.16 15.22 -3.55
C VAL A 100 -10.95 13.71 -3.64
N PRO A 101 -12.01 12.90 -3.87
CA PRO A 101 -11.87 11.47 -4.08
C PRO A 101 -11.00 11.15 -5.28
N VAL A 102 -10.03 10.26 -5.10
CA VAL A 102 -9.22 9.73 -6.20
C VAL A 102 -10.01 8.60 -6.87
N ALA A 103 -10.35 8.78 -8.14
CA ALA A 103 -10.96 7.71 -8.90
C ALA A 103 -9.92 6.60 -9.12
N HIS A 104 -10.05 5.50 -8.40
CA HIS A 104 -9.29 4.30 -8.72
C HIS A 104 -9.78 3.76 -10.07
N LYS A 105 -8.91 3.75 -11.06
CA LYS A 105 -9.18 3.14 -12.38
C LYS A 105 -9.29 1.60 -12.31
N GLU A 106 -9.01 1.01 -11.17
CA GLU A 106 -9.26 -0.41 -10.95
C GLU A 106 -10.76 -0.59 -10.69
N LYS A 107 -11.52 -0.86 -11.74
CA LYS A 107 -12.87 -1.42 -11.58
C LYS A 107 -12.71 -2.70 -10.74
N PRO A 108 -13.52 -2.89 -9.70
CA PRO A 108 -13.53 -4.17 -9.01
C PRO A 108 -13.72 -5.25 -10.06
N MET A 109 -12.92 -6.32 -9.99
CA MET A 109 -13.06 -7.45 -10.91
C MET A 109 -14.45 -8.04 -10.71
N THR A 110 -15.33 -7.78 -11.66
CA THR A 110 -16.68 -8.32 -11.64
C THR A 110 -16.64 -9.78 -12.08
N LEU A 111 -17.67 -10.55 -11.74
CA LEU A 111 -17.83 -11.93 -12.22
C LEU A 111 -17.75 -12.01 -13.75
N GLU A 112 -18.26 -11.01 -14.43
CA GLU A 112 -18.20 -10.89 -15.90
C GLU A 112 -16.74 -10.75 -16.41
N HIS A 113 -15.89 -9.97 -15.72
CA HIS A 113 -14.48 -9.86 -16.08
C HIS A 113 -13.75 -11.19 -15.86
N PHE A 114 -14.10 -11.90 -14.80
CA PHE A 114 -13.55 -13.21 -14.49
C PHE A 114 -13.91 -14.23 -15.58
N CYS A 115 -15.18 -14.31 -15.97
CA CYS A 115 -15.64 -15.19 -17.04
C CYS A 115 -14.93 -14.89 -18.38
N LYS A 116 -14.78 -13.61 -18.74
CA LYS A 116 -14.03 -13.24 -19.97
C LYS A 116 -12.56 -13.63 -19.92
N MET A 117 -11.95 -13.56 -18.74
CA MET A 117 -10.57 -14.04 -18.57
C MET A 117 -10.47 -15.55 -18.72
N GLU A 118 -11.42 -16.32 -18.15
CA GLU A 118 -11.45 -17.78 -18.31
C GLU A 118 -11.64 -18.19 -19.78
N GLU A 119 -12.53 -17.54 -20.50
CA GLU A 119 -12.73 -17.77 -21.94
C GLU A 119 -11.43 -17.51 -22.72
N ARG A 120 -10.76 -16.38 -22.43
CA ARG A 120 -9.51 -16.04 -23.10
C ARG A 120 -8.36 -17.03 -22.80
N VAL A 121 -8.30 -17.52 -21.57
CA VAL A 121 -7.32 -18.56 -21.19
C VAL A 121 -7.58 -19.84 -21.98
N LYS A 122 -8.84 -20.29 -22.09
CA LYS A 122 -9.19 -21.49 -22.89
C LYS A 122 -8.86 -21.34 -24.36
N GLU A 123 -9.09 -20.16 -24.94
CA GLU A 123 -8.71 -19.88 -26.34
C GLU A 123 -7.20 -20.00 -26.54
N LEU A 124 -6.41 -19.41 -25.64
CA LEU A 124 -4.95 -19.46 -25.69
C LEU A 124 -4.41 -20.88 -25.49
N GLU A 125 -4.99 -21.66 -24.58
CA GLU A 125 -4.63 -23.06 -24.39
C GLU A 125 -4.87 -23.89 -25.66
N ASN A 126 -6.00 -23.68 -26.34
CA ASN A 126 -6.30 -24.37 -27.59
C ASN A 126 -5.35 -23.97 -28.72
N GLU A 127 -5.00 -22.68 -28.79
CA GLU A 127 -4.05 -22.19 -29.79
C GLU A 127 -2.64 -22.75 -29.53
N VAL A 128 -2.21 -22.81 -28.28
CA VAL A 128 -0.94 -23.44 -27.91
C VAL A 128 -0.92 -24.91 -28.29
N ARG A 129 -1.99 -25.67 -28.04
CA ARG A 129 -2.09 -27.10 -28.44
C ARG A 129 -1.98 -27.27 -29.94
N ARG A 130 -2.68 -26.40 -30.71
CA ARG A 130 -2.62 -26.43 -32.18
C ARG A 130 -1.21 -26.18 -32.70
N LEU A 131 -0.56 -25.14 -32.21
CA LEU A 131 0.79 -24.78 -32.63
C LEU A 131 1.83 -25.83 -32.22
N THR A 132 1.63 -26.45 -31.07
CA THR A 132 2.51 -27.57 -30.64
C THR A 132 2.38 -28.78 -31.57
N ALA A 133 1.15 -29.14 -31.94
CA ALA A 133 0.92 -30.24 -32.88
C ALA A 133 1.54 -29.96 -34.28
N GLU A 134 1.37 -28.73 -34.79
CA GLU A 134 1.98 -28.30 -36.07
C GLU A 134 3.52 -28.36 -36.05
N LEU A 135 4.11 -28.03 -34.87
CA LEU A 135 5.56 -28.12 -34.68
C LEU A 135 6.07 -29.57 -34.62
N GLU A 136 5.30 -30.44 -34.01
CA GLU A 136 5.64 -31.87 -33.94
C GLU A 136 5.55 -32.54 -35.33
N GLU A 137 4.52 -32.21 -36.10
CA GLU A 137 4.40 -32.67 -37.48
C GLU A 137 5.59 -32.23 -38.38
N LYS A 138 6.04 -30.97 -38.19
CA LYS A 138 7.19 -30.44 -38.95
C LYS A 138 8.54 -31.03 -38.51
N LYS A 139 8.64 -31.55 -37.29
CA LYS A 139 9.85 -32.22 -36.79
C LYS A 139 9.91 -33.70 -37.17
N GLY A 140 8.76 -34.28 -37.52
CA GLY A 140 8.65 -35.72 -37.90
C GLY A 140 8.90 -36.01 -39.36
N VAL A 141 9.29 -35.01 -40.15
CA VAL A 141 9.62 -35.18 -41.61
C VAL A 141 11.11 -35.10 -41.82
#